data_84672550b7add412999832e52708f496
#
_entry.id   84672550b7add412999832e52708f496
#
_cell.length_a   1.000
_cell.length_b   1.000
_cell.length_c   1.000
_cell.angle_alpha   90.00
_cell.angle_beta   90.00
_cell.angle_gamma   90.00
#
_symmetry.space_group_name_H-M   'P 1'
#
loop_
_entity.id
_entity.type
_entity.pdbx_description
1 polymer ?
#
loop_
_entity_poly.entity_id
_entity_poly.type
_entity_poly.pdbx_seq_one_letter_code
_entity_poly.pdbx_strand_id
1 'polypeptide(L)'
;MASRPWRLTAVALALMLSAAVALTGRPARAQEQSKSDQMEQMARRKFGALSNAELLLLRSAPQREIKWASPREDPDDPINDPGHGESWGPERTIRAAILVWLCSDPVASRLVHPSGPGIIAARITGPLDLSYQNVPFPLTLVRCAIKDGVDISYARLRGLDLRACVTGQIVGTMAVITGDLSLTFGKYGQVLLYRASIDGTLDFSAARVESTAPPAISAVEAIIGGDAIFHQDFSTNGTVDLRFARISHTLSFNHARFFGTQDNGLNAERAVVQEALYWFAITLTPRTMLDLQDAHANVLGDDEASWPAPGNLLLNGLEYNSFGADSPSGADSRLHWLARQPRGYRPQPYAQLAKVFLNQGENEDAITVEIAQRVAQRHEGGLRWAAWAWNAMLQATIGYGFIPLRALWWIAGFVAFGTLLFRWGYMQRVITPTEEGPYESFMQSGTTPPHYPRFNAFVYSLENFLPVVDLHQGEYWRPNPSHGGHGHLHAPDESGGYAGNLIRWYLWMHILSGWILTPLLAAGLTGLIHMG
;
A
#
# COMPACT_ATOMS: atom_id res chain seq x y z
N MET A 1 -75.31 -28.82 -1.90
CA MET A 1 -74.87 -29.20 -3.26
C MET A 1 -74.74 -27.93 -4.09
N ALA A 2 -73.52 -27.47 -4.31
CA ALA A 2 -73.20 -26.42 -5.28
C ALA A 2 -71.82 -26.69 -5.79
N SER A 3 -71.74 -27.22 -7.00
CA SER A 3 -70.54 -27.64 -7.72
C SER A 3 -69.74 -26.46 -8.21
N ARG A 4 -68.40 -26.55 -8.05
CA ARG A 4 -67.39 -25.56 -8.40
C ARG A 4 -67.13 -25.49 -9.93
N PRO A 5 -67.39 -24.38 -10.62
CA PRO A 5 -66.92 -24.18 -12.02
C PRO A 5 -65.54 -23.56 -12.20
N TRP A 6 -64.77 -23.29 -11.12
CA TRP A 6 -63.50 -22.52 -11.20
C TRP A 6 -62.27 -23.30 -11.64
N ARG A 7 -62.27 -24.61 -11.65
CA ARG A 7 -61.10 -25.41 -12.07
C ARG A 7 -60.94 -25.53 -13.58
N LEU A 8 -62.01 -25.49 -14.33
CA LEU A 8 -62.00 -25.61 -15.79
C LEU A 8 -61.51 -24.30 -16.47
N THR A 9 -61.86 -23.14 -15.91
CA THR A 9 -61.41 -21.83 -16.43
C THR A 9 -59.92 -21.56 -16.19
N ALA A 10 -59.34 -22.01 -15.07
CA ALA A 10 -57.89 -21.86 -14.78
C ALA A 10 -57.03 -22.73 -15.70
N VAL A 11 -57.47 -23.96 -16.01
CA VAL A 11 -56.76 -24.86 -16.93
C VAL A 11 -56.86 -24.36 -18.37
N ALA A 12 -58.00 -23.81 -18.79
CA ALA A 12 -58.16 -23.22 -20.11
C ALA A 12 -57.33 -21.95 -20.29
N LEU A 13 -57.20 -21.10 -19.22
CA LEU A 13 -56.37 -19.90 -19.24
C LEU A 13 -54.87 -20.25 -19.26
N ALA A 14 -54.44 -21.27 -18.53
CA ALA A 14 -53.06 -21.77 -18.54
C ALA A 14 -52.70 -22.39 -19.89
N LEU A 15 -53.60 -23.11 -20.54
CA LEU A 15 -53.43 -23.66 -21.87
C LEU A 15 -53.43 -22.57 -22.96
N MET A 16 -54.25 -21.53 -22.82
CA MET A 16 -54.22 -20.38 -23.74
C MET A 16 -52.97 -19.52 -23.55
N LEU A 17 -52.49 -19.33 -22.32
CA LEU A 17 -51.21 -18.66 -22.05
C LEU A 17 -50.03 -19.47 -22.59
N SER A 18 -50.02 -20.78 -22.43
CA SER A 18 -48.95 -21.63 -22.99
C SER A 18 -49.02 -21.72 -24.53
N ALA A 19 -50.19 -21.70 -25.13
CA ALA A 19 -50.38 -21.63 -26.58
C ALA A 19 -50.02 -20.24 -27.15
N ALA A 20 -50.32 -19.16 -26.44
CA ALA A 20 -49.92 -17.80 -26.82
C ALA A 20 -48.39 -17.62 -26.75
N VAL A 21 -47.72 -18.14 -25.73
CA VAL A 21 -46.26 -18.15 -25.62
C VAL A 21 -45.59 -19.01 -26.72
N ALA A 22 -46.23 -20.14 -27.08
CA ALA A 22 -45.76 -21.00 -28.19
C ALA A 22 -45.99 -20.37 -29.58
N LEU A 23 -47.03 -19.55 -29.74
CA LEU A 23 -47.32 -18.84 -30.99
C LEU A 23 -46.48 -17.58 -31.19
N THR A 24 -46.13 -16.88 -30.11
CA THR A 24 -45.26 -15.69 -30.18
C THR A 24 -43.77 -16.04 -30.34
N GLY A 25 -43.34 -17.24 -29.93
CA GLY A 25 -41.95 -17.69 -30.10
C GLY A 25 -41.66 -18.24 -31.52
N ARG A 26 -42.66 -18.65 -32.30
CA ARG A 26 -42.48 -19.19 -33.66
C ARG A 26 -41.97 -18.17 -34.68
N PRO A 27 -42.50 -16.94 -34.81
CA PRO A 27 -42.02 -15.97 -35.78
C PRO A 27 -40.58 -15.48 -35.43
N ALA A 28 -40.23 -15.33 -34.14
CA ALA A 28 -38.89 -14.92 -33.72
C ALA A 28 -37.84 -15.96 -34.13
N ARG A 29 -38.07 -17.24 -33.87
CA ARG A 29 -37.15 -18.33 -34.28
C ARG A 29 -36.99 -18.46 -35.80
N ALA A 30 -38.07 -18.27 -36.54
CA ALA A 30 -38.01 -18.29 -38.02
C ALA A 30 -37.20 -17.11 -38.56
N GLN A 31 -37.28 -15.94 -37.92
CA GLN A 31 -36.50 -14.77 -38.29
C GLN A 31 -35.01 -14.95 -37.92
N GLU A 32 -34.69 -15.52 -36.78
CA GLU A 32 -33.30 -15.84 -36.38
C GLU A 32 -32.69 -16.89 -37.33
N GLN A 33 -33.42 -17.92 -37.68
CA GLN A 33 -32.97 -18.92 -38.65
C GLN A 33 -32.68 -18.30 -40.03
N SER A 34 -33.56 -17.41 -40.50
CA SER A 34 -33.33 -16.68 -41.77
C SER A 34 -32.07 -15.82 -41.73
N LYS A 35 -31.76 -15.16 -40.59
CA LYS A 35 -30.52 -14.40 -40.42
C LYS A 35 -29.29 -15.31 -40.41
N SER A 36 -29.37 -16.48 -39.76
CA SER A 36 -28.29 -17.47 -39.73
C SER A 36 -27.98 -17.99 -41.13
N ASP A 37 -29.00 -18.32 -41.93
CA ASP A 37 -28.85 -18.78 -43.32
C ASP A 37 -28.24 -17.68 -44.21
N GLN A 38 -28.66 -16.44 -44.03
CA GLN A 38 -28.11 -15.29 -44.75
C GLN A 38 -26.63 -15.09 -44.40
N MET A 39 -26.27 -15.15 -43.12
CA MET A 39 -24.90 -15.00 -42.66
C MET A 39 -23.99 -16.10 -43.19
N GLU A 40 -24.44 -17.36 -43.17
CA GLU A 40 -23.72 -18.49 -43.73
C GLU A 40 -23.47 -18.31 -45.23
N GLN A 41 -24.48 -17.89 -45.99
CA GLN A 41 -24.34 -17.65 -47.44
C GLN A 41 -23.34 -16.54 -47.74
N MET A 42 -23.39 -15.43 -46.98
CA MET A 42 -22.44 -14.33 -47.13
C MET A 42 -21.02 -14.79 -46.83
N ALA A 43 -20.82 -15.54 -45.74
CA ALA A 43 -19.52 -16.07 -45.37
C ALA A 43 -18.97 -17.04 -46.42
N ARG A 44 -19.80 -17.97 -46.96
CA ARG A 44 -19.41 -18.89 -48.03
C ARG A 44 -18.98 -18.17 -49.33
N ARG A 45 -19.68 -17.08 -49.66
CA ARG A 45 -19.30 -16.25 -50.83
C ARG A 45 -17.95 -15.57 -50.65
N LYS A 46 -17.64 -15.14 -49.42
CA LYS A 46 -16.42 -14.38 -49.12
C LYS A 46 -15.22 -15.29 -48.85
N PHE A 47 -15.43 -16.37 -48.12
CA PHE A 47 -14.35 -17.20 -47.57
C PHE A 47 -14.28 -18.61 -48.16
N GLY A 48 -15.24 -19.00 -48.99
CA GLY A 48 -15.30 -20.34 -49.60
C GLY A 48 -15.81 -21.39 -48.61
N ALA A 49 -15.14 -22.55 -48.59
CA ALA A 49 -15.48 -23.64 -47.68
C ALA A 49 -15.31 -23.22 -46.21
N LEU A 50 -16.26 -23.58 -45.38
CA LEU A 50 -16.29 -23.26 -43.95
C LEU A 50 -16.10 -24.53 -43.11
N SER A 51 -15.38 -24.43 -42.03
CA SER A 51 -15.22 -25.49 -41.04
C SER A 51 -16.53 -25.69 -40.21
N ASN A 52 -16.62 -26.79 -39.44
CA ASN A 52 -17.74 -27.02 -38.58
C ASN A 52 -17.84 -25.96 -37.46
N ALA A 53 -16.71 -25.55 -36.87
CA ALA A 53 -16.67 -24.49 -35.86
C ALA A 53 -17.08 -23.13 -36.44
N GLU A 54 -16.66 -22.79 -37.66
CA GLU A 54 -17.08 -21.58 -38.36
C GLU A 54 -18.59 -21.58 -38.63
N LEU A 55 -19.16 -22.71 -39.05
CA LEU A 55 -20.60 -22.86 -39.24
C LEU A 55 -21.37 -22.72 -37.92
N LEU A 56 -20.88 -23.34 -36.85
CA LEU A 56 -21.50 -23.19 -35.50
C LEU A 56 -21.50 -21.73 -35.06
N LEU A 57 -20.36 -21.04 -35.19
CA LEU A 57 -20.25 -19.62 -34.84
C LEU A 57 -21.24 -18.76 -35.65
N LEU A 58 -21.27 -18.93 -36.98
CA LEU A 58 -22.11 -18.12 -37.85
C LEU A 58 -23.61 -18.38 -37.65
N ARG A 59 -24.00 -19.60 -37.32
CA ARG A 59 -25.38 -19.96 -37.03
C ARG A 59 -25.84 -19.49 -35.66
N SER A 60 -24.95 -19.47 -34.65
CA SER A 60 -25.24 -19.00 -33.32
C SER A 60 -25.17 -17.47 -33.15
N ALA A 61 -24.37 -16.79 -33.98
CA ALA A 61 -24.16 -15.36 -33.89
C ALA A 61 -25.44 -14.50 -33.95
N PRO A 62 -26.50 -14.81 -34.76
CA PRO A 62 -27.78 -14.12 -34.70
C PRO A 62 -28.64 -14.50 -33.48
N GLN A 63 -28.25 -15.53 -32.75
CA GLN A 63 -29.00 -16.09 -31.61
C GLN A 63 -28.28 -15.72 -30.30
N ARG A 64 -28.98 -15.79 -29.19
CA ARG A 64 -28.40 -15.56 -27.86
C ARG A 64 -27.74 -16.85 -27.32
N GLU A 65 -26.91 -17.50 -28.13
CA GLU A 65 -26.33 -18.79 -27.79
C GLU A 65 -24.82 -18.79 -28.02
N ILE A 66 -24.08 -19.36 -27.05
CA ILE A 66 -22.66 -19.65 -27.16
C ILE A 66 -22.52 -21.16 -27.39
N LYS A 67 -21.84 -21.58 -28.43
CA LYS A 67 -21.73 -22.99 -28.82
C LYS A 67 -20.33 -23.55 -28.57
N TRP A 68 -20.28 -24.83 -28.27
CA TRP A 68 -19.04 -25.59 -28.18
C TRP A 68 -18.59 -26.03 -29.56
N ALA A 69 -17.33 -25.75 -29.92
CA ALA A 69 -16.69 -26.30 -31.08
C ALA A 69 -16.20 -27.75 -30.86
N SER A 70 -16.19 -28.18 -29.61
CA SER A 70 -15.81 -29.52 -29.19
C SER A 70 -16.99 -30.49 -29.28
N PRO A 71 -16.74 -31.78 -29.53
CA PRO A 71 -17.78 -32.83 -29.46
C PRO A 71 -18.21 -33.13 -28.02
N ARG A 72 -17.46 -32.68 -27.01
CA ARG A 72 -17.79 -32.81 -25.57
C ARG A 72 -17.95 -31.42 -24.96
N GLU A 73 -19.13 -31.17 -24.42
CA GLU A 73 -19.50 -29.88 -23.81
C GLU A 73 -19.20 -29.90 -22.30
N ASP A 74 -17.99 -30.36 -21.94
CA ASP A 74 -17.53 -30.42 -20.55
C ASP A 74 -16.25 -29.58 -20.41
N PRO A 75 -16.27 -28.53 -19.56
CA PRO A 75 -15.10 -27.70 -19.31
C PRO A 75 -13.93 -28.46 -18.71
N ASP A 76 -14.16 -29.53 -17.95
CA ASP A 76 -13.11 -30.28 -17.27
C ASP A 76 -12.56 -31.44 -18.09
N ASP A 77 -13.13 -31.74 -19.28
CA ASP A 77 -12.59 -32.74 -20.18
C ASP A 77 -11.26 -32.28 -20.79
N PRO A 78 -10.16 -33.06 -20.63
CA PRO A 78 -8.84 -32.70 -21.17
C PRO A 78 -8.81 -32.41 -22.68
N ILE A 79 -9.76 -32.94 -23.45
CA ILE A 79 -9.88 -32.66 -24.90
C ILE A 79 -10.16 -31.16 -25.16
N ASN A 80 -10.65 -30.44 -24.13
CA ASN A 80 -11.01 -29.02 -24.18
C ASN A 80 -9.93 -28.11 -23.57
N ASP A 81 -8.77 -28.65 -23.21
CA ASP A 81 -7.63 -27.84 -22.76
C ASP A 81 -7.03 -27.06 -23.95
N PRO A 82 -7.14 -25.71 -23.96
CA PRO A 82 -6.61 -24.89 -25.05
C PRO A 82 -5.07 -24.91 -25.12
N GLY A 83 -4.38 -25.40 -24.08
CA GLY A 83 -2.95 -25.68 -24.13
C GLY A 83 -2.56 -26.69 -25.21
N HIS A 84 -3.48 -27.59 -25.57
CA HIS A 84 -3.36 -28.56 -26.65
C HIS A 84 -4.08 -28.13 -27.93
N GLY A 85 -4.52 -26.88 -28.03
CA GLY A 85 -5.35 -26.37 -29.13
C GLY A 85 -4.70 -26.49 -30.51
N GLU A 86 -3.39 -26.59 -30.62
CA GLU A 86 -2.70 -26.82 -31.89
C GLU A 86 -2.96 -28.21 -32.48
N SER A 87 -3.27 -29.19 -31.65
CA SER A 87 -3.63 -30.54 -32.07
C SER A 87 -5.10 -30.67 -32.48
N TRP A 88 -5.92 -29.63 -32.29
CA TRP A 88 -7.31 -29.64 -32.66
C TRP A 88 -7.46 -29.61 -34.19
N GLY A 89 -8.27 -30.49 -34.71
CA GLY A 89 -8.46 -30.64 -36.14
C GLY A 89 -9.22 -29.48 -36.79
N PRO A 90 -9.32 -29.53 -38.15
CA PRO A 90 -9.97 -28.45 -38.91
C PRO A 90 -11.43 -28.22 -38.51
N GLU A 91 -12.13 -29.23 -37.97
CA GLU A 91 -13.50 -29.13 -37.50
C GLU A 91 -13.69 -28.17 -36.33
N ARG A 92 -12.64 -27.96 -35.52
CA ARG A 92 -12.62 -27.03 -34.37
C ARG A 92 -11.90 -25.72 -34.70
N THR A 93 -11.46 -25.52 -35.94
CA THR A 93 -10.68 -24.36 -36.34
C THR A 93 -11.56 -23.27 -36.92
N ILE A 94 -11.33 -22.02 -36.48
CA ILE A 94 -11.96 -20.80 -36.99
C ILE A 94 -10.85 -19.87 -37.47
N ARG A 95 -11.00 -19.39 -38.70
CA ARG A 95 -10.11 -18.34 -39.24
C ARG A 95 -10.43 -17.01 -38.53
N ALA A 96 -9.41 -16.33 -37.97
CA ALA A 96 -9.56 -15.02 -37.36
C ALA A 96 -10.25 -14.01 -38.31
N ALA A 97 -9.98 -14.10 -39.61
CA ALA A 97 -10.61 -13.25 -40.62
C ALA A 97 -12.14 -13.32 -40.63
N ILE A 98 -12.77 -14.44 -40.20
CA ILE A 98 -14.22 -14.56 -40.08
C ILE A 98 -14.72 -13.79 -38.87
N LEU A 99 -14.02 -13.88 -37.71
CA LEU A 99 -14.34 -13.09 -36.52
C LEU A 99 -14.19 -11.59 -36.83
N VAL A 100 -13.09 -11.20 -37.46
CA VAL A 100 -12.87 -9.80 -37.86
C VAL A 100 -13.97 -9.31 -38.80
N TRP A 101 -14.39 -10.13 -39.77
CA TRP A 101 -15.48 -9.81 -40.68
C TRP A 101 -16.83 -9.66 -39.95
N LEU A 102 -17.16 -10.55 -39.01
CA LEU A 102 -18.37 -10.41 -38.19
C LEU A 102 -18.38 -9.10 -37.39
N CYS A 103 -17.23 -8.67 -36.91
CA CYS A 103 -17.10 -7.46 -36.11
C CYS A 103 -17.09 -6.17 -36.95
N SER A 104 -16.54 -6.20 -38.18
CA SER A 104 -16.24 -5.01 -38.97
C SER A 104 -17.15 -4.78 -40.17
N ASP A 105 -17.75 -5.87 -40.74
CA ASP A 105 -18.60 -5.73 -41.91
C ASP A 105 -19.98 -5.15 -41.55
N PRO A 106 -20.41 -4.03 -42.18
CA PRO A 106 -21.65 -3.34 -41.80
C PRO A 106 -22.94 -4.16 -41.95
N VAL A 107 -22.92 -5.19 -42.83
CA VAL A 107 -24.08 -6.06 -43.05
C VAL A 107 -24.03 -7.23 -42.07
N ALA A 108 -22.89 -7.91 -41.97
CA ALA A 108 -22.72 -9.06 -41.08
C ALA A 108 -22.93 -8.66 -39.61
N SER A 109 -22.34 -7.56 -39.18
CA SER A 109 -22.45 -7.08 -37.78
C SER A 109 -23.89 -6.75 -37.34
N ARG A 110 -24.75 -6.30 -38.29
CA ARG A 110 -26.18 -6.05 -37.99
C ARG A 110 -27.01 -7.33 -37.87
N LEU A 111 -26.52 -8.45 -38.40
CA LEU A 111 -27.20 -9.73 -38.24
C LEU A 111 -26.86 -10.41 -36.91
N VAL A 112 -25.77 -10.01 -36.26
CA VAL A 112 -25.34 -10.53 -34.98
C VAL A 112 -26.32 -10.07 -33.88
N HIS A 113 -26.62 -10.95 -32.93
CA HIS A 113 -27.41 -10.60 -31.76
C HIS A 113 -26.68 -9.56 -30.89
N PRO A 114 -27.38 -8.62 -30.22
CA PRO A 114 -26.74 -7.62 -29.35
C PRO A 114 -25.88 -8.17 -28.22
N SER A 115 -26.10 -9.43 -27.78
CA SER A 115 -25.23 -10.12 -26.81
C SER A 115 -23.90 -10.58 -27.39
N GLY A 116 -23.71 -10.43 -28.69
CA GLY A 116 -22.47 -10.77 -29.40
C GLY A 116 -22.33 -12.25 -29.79
N PRO A 117 -21.38 -12.55 -30.67
CA PRO A 117 -21.04 -13.91 -31.03
C PRO A 117 -20.18 -14.55 -29.96
N GLY A 118 -20.35 -15.84 -29.71
CA GLY A 118 -19.53 -16.58 -28.76
C GLY A 118 -19.26 -18.02 -29.20
N ILE A 119 -18.06 -18.51 -28.87
CA ILE A 119 -17.63 -19.88 -29.13
C ILE A 119 -16.77 -20.40 -27.99
N ILE A 120 -16.90 -21.69 -27.70
CA ILE A 120 -16.11 -22.36 -26.66
C ILE A 120 -15.25 -23.45 -27.32
N ALA A 121 -14.00 -23.58 -26.85
CA ALA A 121 -13.07 -24.65 -27.20
C ALA A 121 -12.77 -24.72 -28.71
N ALA A 122 -12.55 -23.56 -29.33
CA ALA A 122 -12.13 -23.43 -30.74
C ALA A 122 -10.66 -23.02 -30.84
N ARG A 123 -10.02 -23.45 -31.94
CA ARG A 123 -8.71 -22.94 -32.37
C ARG A 123 -8.92 -21.77 -33.32
N ILE A 124 -8.38 -20.61 -32.99
CA ILE A 124 -8.41 -19.43 -33.86
C ILE A 124 -7.07 -19.37 -34.60
N THR A 125 -7.13 -19.35 -35.90
CA THR A 125 -5.93 -19.32 -36.79
C THR A 125 -5.81 -17.99 -37.49
N GLY A 126 -4.61 -17.46 -37.52
CA GLY A 126 -4.27 -16.11 -37.97
C GLY A 126 -4.49 -15.06 -36.87
N PRO A 127 -3.92 -13.86 -37.03
CA PRO A 127 -4.01 -12.79 -36.05
C PRO A 127 -5.46 -12.31 -35.94
N LEU A 128 -5.96 -12.21 -34.69
CA LEU A 128 -7.26 -11.59 -34.39
C LEU A 128 -7.06 -10.08 -34.30
N ASP A 129 -7.01 -9.43 -35.47
CA ASP A 129 -6.81 -8.00 -35.58
C ASP A 129 -8.15 -7.25 -35.71
N LEU A 130 -8.56 -6.64 -34.60
CA LEU A 130 -9.72 -5.76 -34.48
C LEU A 130 -9.30 -4.28 -34.32
N SER A 131 -8.04 -3.98 -34.62
CA SER A 131 -7.53 -2.61 -34.47
C SER A 131 -8.34 -1.61 -35.31
N TYR A 132 -8.57 -0.43 -34.72
CA TYR A 132 -9.38 0.65 -35.31
C TYR A 132 -10.85 0.29 -35.62
N GLN A 133 -11.36 -0.88 -35.20
CA GLN A 133 -12.74 -1.28 -35.43
C GLN A 133 -13.70 -0.75 -34.36
N ASN A 134 -14.95 -0.56 -34.76
CA ASN A 134 -16.05 -0.30 -33.83
C ASN A 134 -16.96 -1.53 -33.80
N VAL A 135 -16.81 -2.34 -32.75
CA VAL A 135 -17.54 -3.60 -32.56
C VAL A 135 -18.80 -3.32 -31.71
N PRO A 136 -20.01 -3.43 -32.28
CA PRO A 136 -21.24 -2.97 -31.60
C PRO A 136 -21.79 -3.95 -30.55
N PHE A 137 -21.10 -5.05 -30.30
CA PHE A 137 -21.49 -6.11 -29.37
C PHE A 137 -20.27 -6.63 -28.61
N PRO A 138 -20.43 -7.36 -27.49
CA PRO A 138 -19.33 -8.06 -26.84
C PRO A 138 -18.88 -9.27 -27.66
N LEU A 139 -17.60 -9.59 -27.59
CA LEU A 139 -17.00 -10.79 -28.18
C LEU A 139 -16.64 -11.78 -27.09
N THR A 140 -17.13 -13.03 -27.21
CA THR A 140 -16.92 -14.09 -26.21
C THR A 140 -16.18 -15.28 -26.80
N LEU A 141 -14.93 -15.45 -26.42
CA LEU A 141 -14.09 -16.59 -26.81
C LEU A 141 -13.63 -17.29 -25.53
N VAL A 142 -14.20 -18.44 -25.22
CA VAL A 142 -13.93 -19.16 -23.97
C VAL A 142 -13.14 -20.44 -24.28
N ARG A 143 -12.11 -20.74 -23.50
CA ARG A 143 -11.25 -21.92 -23.71
C ARG A 143 -10.70 -22.06 -25.12
N CYS A 144 -10.45 -20.95 -25.80
CA CYS A 144 -9.94 -20.93 -27.16
C CYS A 144 -8.41 -20.87 -27.20
N ALA A 145 -7.82 -21.46 -28.23
CA ALA A 145 -6.39 -21.32 -28.54
C ALA A 145 -6.21 -20.23 -29.61
N ILE A 146 -5.53 -19.11 -29.24
CA ILE A 146 -5.34 -17.92 -30.08
C ILE A 146 -3.86 -17.56 -30.12
N LYS A 147 -3.06 -18.45 -30.72
CA LYS A 147 -1.59 -18.36 -30.63
C LYS A 147 -1.02 -17.10 -31.28
N ASP A 148 -1.62 -16.68 -32.40
CA ASP A 148 -1.16 -15.52 -33.16
C ASP A 148 -1.46 -14.17 -32.50
N GLY A 149 -2.09 -14.19 -31.30
CA GLY A 149 -2.38 -13.02 -30.49
C GLY A 149 -3.67 -12.30 -30.88
N VAL A 150 -3.95 -11.23 -30.11
CA VAL A 150 -5.16 -10.40 -30.25
C VAL A 150 -4.74 -8.94 -30.29
N ASP A 151 -5.13 -8.21 -31.31
CA ASP A 151 -4.93 -6.77 -31.41
C ASP A 151 -6.28 -6.03 -31.42
N ILE A 152 -6.51 -5.24 -30.39
CA ILE A 152 -7.67 -4.36 -30.25
C ILE A 152 -7.26 -2.89 -30.13
N SER A 153 -6.07 -2.54 -30.60
CA SER A 153 -5.53 -1.18 -30.53
C SER A 153 -6.44 -0.18 -31.23
N TYR A 154 -6.76 0.92 -30.53
CA TYR A 154 -7.68 1.97 -31.02
C TYR A 154 -9.09 1.47 -31.34
N ALA A 155 -9.44 0.24 -30.97
CA ALA A 155 -10.78 -0.30 -31.18
C ALA A 155 -11.78 0.21 -30.15
N ARG A 156 -13.07 0.15 -30.50
CA ARG A 156 -14.19 0.35 -29.58
C ARG A 156 -14.98 -0.94 -29.48
N LEU A 157 -15.05 -1.54 -28.28
CA LEU A 157 -15.75 -2.79 -28.01
C LEU A 157 -16.77 -2.60 -26.90
N ARG A 158 -17.82 -3.40 -26.88
CA ARG A 158 -18.77 -3.46 -25.76
C ARG A 158 -18.34 -4.37 -24.64
N GLY A 159 -17.40 -5.28 -24.90
CA GLY A 159 -16.80 -6.19 -23.95
C GLY A 159 -15.94 -7.21 -24.68
N LEU A 160 -14.95 -7.77 -23.99
CA LEU A 160 -14.12 -8.83 -24.52
C LEU A 160 -13.89 -9.89 -23.43
N ASP A 161 -14.39 -11.09 -23.72
CA ASP A 161 -14.26 -12.24 -22.83
C ASP A 161 -13.34 -13.28 -23.47
N LEU A 162 -12.16 -13.46 -22.90
CA LEU A 162 -11.15 -14.44 -23.30
C LEU A 162 -10.87 -15.46 -22.18
N ARG A 163 -11.89 -15.78 -21.37
CA ARG A 163 -11.73 -16.68 -20.23
C ARG A 163 -11.19 -18.04 -20.63
N ALA A 164 -10.26 -18.53 -19.79
CA ALA A 164 -9.61 -19.83 -19.94
C ALA A 164 -8.94 -20.03 -21.31
N CYS A 165 -8.64 -18.98 -22.06
CA CYS A 165 -7.93 -19.06 -23.32
C CYS A 165 -6.42 -19.26 -23.15
N VAL A 166 -5.78 -19.77 -24.19
CA VAL A 166 -4.32 -19.69 -24.37
C VAL A 166 -4.06 -18.77 -25.54
N THR A 167 -3.43 -17.62 -25.27
CA THR A 167 -3.16 -16.63 -26.31
C THR A 167 -1.69 -16.29 -26.41
N GLY A 168 -1.28 -15.79 -27.57
CA GLY A 168 -0.06 -15.02 -27.70
C GLY A 168 -0.19 -13.65 -27.02
N GLN A 169 0.45 -12.65 -27.60
CA GLN A 169 0.37 -11.27 -27.10
C GLN A 169 -1.05 -10.70 -27.27
N ILE A 170 -1.50 -9.92 -26.30
CA ILE A 170 -2.73 -9.12 -26.37
C ILE A 170 -2.33 -7.65 -26.39
N VAL A 171 -2.72 -6.92 -27.43
CA VAL A 171 -2.44 -5.49 -27.57
C VAL A 171 -3.75 -4.72 -27.62
N GLY A 172 -3.90 -3.78 -26.71
CA GLY A 172 -5.09 -2.93 -26.59
C GLY A 172 -4.72 -1.46 -26.33
N THR A 173 -3.68 -0.99 -27.01
CA THR A 173 -3.26 0.41 -26.90
C THR A 173 -4.40 1.34 -27.29
N MET A 174 -4.79 2.26 -26.40
CA MET A 174 -5.90 3.21 -26.62
C MET A 174 -7.23 2.53 -26.99
N ALA A 175 -7.43 1.28 -26.62
CA ALA A 175 -8.72 0.60 -26.77
C ALA A 175 -9.78 1.22 -25.85
N VAL A 176 -11.02 1.25 -26.29
CA VAL A 176 -12.18 1.67 -25.50
C VAL A 176 -13.14 0.50 -25.36
N ILE A 177 -13.31 -0.02 -24.15
CA ILE A 177 -14.18 -1.15 -23.83
C ILE A 177 -15.26 -0.65 -22.87
N THR A 178 -16.52 -0.59 -23.34
CA THR A 178 -17.63 -0.06 -22.52
C THR A 178 -18.23 -1.07 -21.53
N GLY A 179 -17.71 -2.28 -21.49
CA GLY A 179 -17.99 -3.32 -20.51
C GLY A 179 -16.69 -3.86 -19.93
N ASP A 180 -16.70 -5.15 -19.62
CA ASP A 180 -15.57 -5.83 -18.99
C ASP A 180 -14.53 -6.32 -20.00
N LEU A 181 -13.28 -6.39 -19.52
CA LEU A 181 -12.21 -7.17 -20.14
C LEU A 181 -11.88 -8.35 -19.23
N SER A 182 -12.34 -9.55 -19.61
CA SER A 182 -12.15 -10.75 -18.80
C SER A 182 -11.06 -11.66 -19.39
N LEU A 183 -10.00 -11.85 -18.60
CA LEU A 183 -8.84 -12.69 -18.91
C LEU A 183 -8.64 -13.76 -17.82
N THR A 184 -9.72 -14.26 -17.24
CA THR A 184 -9.67 -15.19 -16.10
C THR A 184 -9.30 -16.60 -16.52
N PHE A 185 -8.63 -17.36 -15.66
CA PHE A 185 -8.30 -18.80 -15.82
C PHE A 185 -7.46 -19.17 -17.04
N GLY A 186 -6.96 -18.20 -17.79
CA GLY A 186 -6.23 -18.45 -19.03
C GLY A 186 -4.71 -18.38 -18.89
N LYS A 187 -4.03 -18.71 -20.00
CA LYS A 187 -2.59 -18.51 -20.16
C LYS A 187 -2.37 -17.47 -21.25
N TYR A 188 -1.78 -16.36 -20.90
CA TYR A 188 -1.61 -15.23 -21.79
C TYR A 188 -0.13 -14.91 -21.96
N GLY A 189 0.24 -14.50 -23.16
CA GLY A 189 1.51 -13.84 -23.38
C GLY A 189 1.51 -12.43 -22.78
N GLN A 190 2.34 -11.54 -23.31
CA GLN A 190 2.38 -10.14 -22.86
C GLN A 190 1.03 -9.45 -23.10
N VAL A 191 0.55 -8.67 -22.13
CA VAL A 191 -0.72 -7.90 -22.24
C VAL A 191 -0.41 -6.41 -22.16
N LEU A 192 -0.70 -5.68 -23.24
CA LEU A 192 -0.40 -4.26 -23.39
C LEU A 192 -1.68 -3.45 -23.55
N LEU A 193 -2.07 -2.71 -22.51
CA LEU A 193 -3.28 -1.89 -22.42
C LEU A 193 -2.93 -0.40 -22.20
N TYR A 194 -1.85 0.07 -22.82
CA TYR A 194 -1.41 1.45 -22.67
C TYR A 194 -2.53 2.43 -23.07
N ARG A 195 -2.92 3.32 -22.12
CA ARG A 195 -4.00 4.30 -22.27
C ARG A 195 -5.35 3.72 -22.66
N ALA A 196 -5.59 2.45 -22.37
CA ALA A 196 -6.90 1.84 -22.59
C ALA A 196 -7.94 2.42 -21.62
N SER A 197 -9.20 2.52 -22.08
CA SER A 197 -10.36 2.85 -21.24
C SER A 197 -11.28 1.64 -21.16
N ILE A 198 -11.48 1.14 -19.96
CA ILE A 198 -12.35 0.00 -19.66
C ILE A 198 -13.39 0.51 -18.67
N ASP A 199 -14.65 0.69 -19.10
CA ASP A 199 -15.69 1.24 -18.23
C ASP A 199 -16.14 0.23 -17.14
N GLY A 200 -15.97 -1.07 -17.41
CA GLY A 200 -16.23 -2.16 -16.48
C GLY A 200 -14.96 -2.62 -15.74
N THR A 201 -14.93 -3.90 -15.43
CA THR A 201 -13.86 -4.59 -14.69
C THR A 201 -12.76 -5.09 -15.62
N LEU A 202 -11.50 -4.94 -15.18
CA LEU A 202 -10.35 -5.63 -15.74
C LEU A 202 -10.04 -6.84 -14.86
N ASP A 203 -10.30 -8.06 -15.32
CA ASP A 203 -10.22 -9.26 -14.50
C ASP A 203 -9.20 -10.28 -15.02
N PHE A 204 -8.17 -10.52 -14.22
CA PHE A 204 -7.12 -11.52 -14.41
C PHE A 204 -7.18 -12.66 -13.36
N SER A 205 -8.32 -12.89 -12.72
CA SER A 205 -8.45 -13.94 -11.69
C SER A 205 -7.99 -15.29 -12.21
N ALA A 206 -7.13 -15.96 -11.45
CA ALA A 206 -6.55 -17.26 -11.79
C ALA A 206 -5.83 -17.31 -13.17
N ALA A 207 -5.49 -16.16 -13.72
CA ALA A 207 -4.74 -16.07 -14.98
C ALA A 207 -3.25 -16.30 -14.76
N ARG A 208 -2.60 -16.83 -15.78
CA ARG A 208 -1.14 -16.93 -15.86
C ARG A 208 -0.62 -16.10 -17.02
N VAL A 209 0.17 -15.08 -16.72
CA VAL A 209 0.76 -14.20 -17.73
C VAL A 209 2.26 -14.45 -17.78
N GLU A 210 2.73 -14.98 -18.92
CA GLU A 210 4.14 -15.25 -19.14
C GLU A 210 4.65 -14.44 -20.33
N SER A 211 5.53 -13.50 -20.04
CA SER A 211 6.14 -12.66 -21.07
C SER A 211 7.63 -12.95 -21.21
N THR A 212 8.13 -12.87 -22.45
CA THR A 212 9.56 -12.92 -22.75
C THR A 212 10.23 -11.55 -22.70
N ALA A 213 9.43 -10.48 -22.60
CA ALA A 213 9.89 -9.10 -22.51
C ALA A 213 9.13 -8.34 -21.39
N PRO A 214 9.80 -7.50 -20.60
CA PRO A 214 9.15 -6.67 -19.62
C PRO A 214 8.40 -5.46 -20.26
N PRO A 215 7.30 -5.01 -19.66
CA PRO A 215 6.56 -5.64 -18.58
C PRO A 215 5.72 -6.83 -19.06
N ALA A 216 5.29 -7.72 -18.16
CA ALA A 216 4.36 -8.79 -18.53
C ALA A 216 2.94 -8.24 -18.80
N ILE A 217 2.50 -7.31 -17.95
CA ILE A 217 1.26 -6.56 -18.12
C ILE A 217 1.58 -5.08 -18.07
N SER A 218 1.08 -4.31 -19.02
CA SER A 218 1.14 -2.85 -19.00
C SER A 218 -0.26 -2.27 -19.13
N ALA A 219 -0.71 -1.53 -18.13
CA ALA A 219 -1.90 -0.69 -18.19
C ALA A 219 -1.54 0.76 -17.78
N VAL A 220 -0.38 1.23 -18.26
CA VAL A 220 0.11 2.58 -18.01
C VAL A 220 -0.88 3.61 -18.55
N GLU A 221 -1.25 4.60 -17.74
CA GLU A 221 -2.24 5.63 -18.04
C GLU A 221 -3.64 5.06 -18.39
N ALA A 222 -3.93 3.79 -18.07
CA ALA A 222 -5.25 3.21 -18.31
C ALA A 222 -6.30 3.78 -17.35
N ILE A 223 -7.54 3.82 -17.82
CA ILE A 223 -8.72 4.20 -17.01
C ILE A 223 -9.60 2.96 -16.87
N ILE A 224 -9.83 2.51 -15.63
CA ILE A 224 -10.65 1.35 -15.30
C ILE A 224 -11.81 1.85 -14.43
N GLY A 225 -13.03 1.80 -14.97
CA GLY A 225 -14.23 2.28 -14.30
C GLY A 225 -14.76 1.36 -13.21
N GLY A 226 -14.43 0.07 -13.27
CA GLY A 226 -14.70 -0.94 -12.25
C GLY A 226 -13.45 -1.29 -11.45
N ASP A 227 -13.36 -2.56 -11.08
CA ASP A 227 -12.22 -3.15 -10.38
C ASP A 227 -11.09 -3.54 -11.34
N ALA A 228 -9.86 -3.58 -10.80
CA ALA A 228 -8.72 -4.24 -11.43
C ALA A 228 -8.32 -5.44 -10.55
N ILE A 229 -8.57 -6.65 -11.05
CA ILE A 229 -8.54 -7.88 -10.25
C ILE A 229 -7.42 -8.80 -10.72
N PHE A 230 -6.48 -9.11 -9.82
CA PHE A 230 -5.34 -10.02 -10.01
C PHE A 230 -5.27 -11.02 -8.85
N HIS A 231 -6.34 -11.73 -8.60
CA HIS A 231 -6.45 -12.61 -7.43
C HIS A 231 -6.65 -14.10 -7.79
N GLN A 232 -6.92 -14.96 -6.78
CA GLN A 232 -7.20 -16.40 -6.96
C GLN A 232 -6.11 -17.14 -7.74
N ASP A 233 -4.84 -17.06 -7.24
CA ASP A 233 -3.69 -17.67 -7.91
C ASP A 233 -3.28 -17.04 -9.25
N PHE A 234 -3.69 -15.79 -9.52
CA PHE A 234 -3.07 -15.02 -10.58
C PHE A 234 -1.55 -15.15 -10.50
N SER A 235 -0.90 -15.35 -11.62
CA SER A 235 0.56 -15.54 -11.62
C SER A 235 1.24 -14.88 -12.82
N THR A 236 2.42 -14.30 -12.58
CA THR A 236 3.21 -13.65 -13.62
C THR A 236 4.70 -13.80 -13.39
N ASN A 237 5.46 -13.89 -14.49
CA ASN A 237 6.92 -13.91 -14.46
C ASN A 237 7.56 -12.54 -14.63
N GLY A 238 6.77 -11.47 -14.76
CA GLY A 238 7.25 -10.11 -15.00
C GLY A 238 6.47 -9.08 -14.21
N THR A 239 6.75 -7.82 -14.50
CA THR A 239 6.12 -6.67 -13.82
C THR A 239 4.70 -6.44 -14.31
N VAL A 240 3.81 -6.12 -13.39
CA VAL A 240 2.50 -5.50 -13.64
C VAL A 240 2.70 -3.98 -13.52
N ASP A 241 2.63 -3.29 -14.66
CA ASP A 241 2.90 -1.85 -14.75
C ASP A 241 1.57 -1.08 -14.87
N LEU A 242 1.19 -0.43 -13.79
CA LEU A 242 -0.03 0.38 -13.65
C LEU A 242 0.28 1.88 -13.45
N ARG A 243 1.46 2.33 -13.86
CA ARG A 243 1.84 3.74 -13.65
C ARG A 243 0.81 4.70 -14.23
N PHE A 244 0.45 5.72 -13.44
CA PHE A 244 -0.55 6.71 -13.81
C PHE A 244 -1.94 6.15 -14.11
N ALA A 245 -2.21 4.87 -13.83
CA ALA A 245 -3.53 4.28 -14.01
C ALA A 245 -4.56 4.90 -13.06
N ARG A 246 -5.81 4.93 -13.47
CA ARG A 246 -6.94 5.37 -12.66
C ARG A 246 -7.94 4.24 -12.54
N ILE A 247 -8.16 3.76 -11.31
CA ILE A 247 -9.06 2.66 -11.00
C ILE A 247 -10.14 3.23 -10.08
N SER A 248 -11.39 3.18 -10.54
CA SER A 248 -12.51 3.82 -9.81
C SER A 248 -12.97 3.02 -8.59
N HIS A 249 -12.70 1.72 -8.55
CA HIS A 249 -13.04 0.89 -7.40
C HIS A 249 -11.77 0.28 -6.80
N THR A 250 -11.66 -1.03 -6.76
CA THR A 250 -10.61 -1.76 -6.06
C THR A 250 -9.50 -2.23 -7.00
N LEU A 251 -8.26 -2.14 -6.53
CA LEU A 251 -7.11 -2.85 -7.09
C LEU A 251 -6.75 -4.01 -6.15
N SER A 252 -6.89 -5.25 -6.60
CA SER A 252 -6.67 -6.42 -5.75
C SER A 252 -5.68 -7.42 -6.34
N PHE A 253 -4.69 -7.79 -5.51
CA PHE A 253 -3.68 -8.83 -5.81
C PHE A 253 -3.76 -10.03 -4.84
N ASN A 254 -4.88 -10.21 -4.12
CA ASN A 254 -5.00 -11.26 -3.11
C ASN A 254 -4.69 -12.65 -3.68
N HIS A 255 -3.76 -13.38 -3.02
CA HIS A 255 -3.26 -14.69 -3.44
C HIS A 255 -2.52 -14.68 -4.80
N ALA A 256 -2.03 -13.54 -5.25
CA ALA A 256 -1.22 -13.45 -6.46
C ALA A 256 0.18 -14.06 -6.27
N ARG A 257 0.80 -14.50 -7.35
CA ARG A 257 2.14 -15.10 -7.36
C ARG A 257 3.04 -14.40 -8.37
N PHE A 258 4.10 -13.81 -7.89
CA PHE A 258 5.17 -13.27 -8.73
C PHE A 258 6.31 -14.28 -8.78
N PHE A 259 6.65 -14.77 -9.97
CA PHE A 259 7.70 -15.75 -10.16
C PHE A 259 8.64 -15.32 -11.30
N GLY A 260 9.79 -16.00 -11.43
CA GLY A 260 10.79 -15.66 -12.44
C GLY A 260 12.10 -15.16 -11.82
N THR A 261 13.09 -14.94 -12.68
CA THR A 261 14.47 -14.58 -12.27
C THR A 261 14.79 -13.11 -12.47
N GLN A 262 13.94 -12.36 -13.16
CA GLN A 262 14.07 -10.93 -13.39
C GLN A 262 13.34 -10.12 -12.31
N ASP A 263 13.58 -8.82 -12.29
CA ASP A 263 12.83 -7.91 -11.42
C ASP A 263 11.36 -7.97 -11.83
N ASN A 264 10.50 -8.23 -10.85
CA ASN A 264 9.06 -8.39 -11.03
C ASN A 264 8.32 -7.73 -9.89
N GLY A 265 7.01 -7.69 -9.97
CA GLY A 265 6.15 -7.12 -8.93
C GLY A 265 5.14 -6.14 -9.49
N LEU A 266 4.76 -5.19 -8.66
CA LEU A 266 3.83 -4.13 -9.02
C LEU A 266 4.56 -2.79 -9.13
N ASN A 267 4.37 -2.11 -10.27
CA ASN A 267 4.69 -0.70 -10.39
C ASN A 267 3.38 0.09 -10.55
N ALA A 268 2.98 0.76 -9.50
CA ALA A 268 1.78 1.61 -9.44
C ALA A 268 2.16 3.08 -9.11
N GLU A 269 3.35 3.52 -9.56
CA GLU A 269 3.77 4.91 -9.38
C GLU A 269 2.70 5.85 -9.94
N ARG A 270 2.26 6.80 -9.11
CA ARG A 270 1.20 7.78 -9.43
C ARG A 270 -0.14 7.19 -9.87
N ALA A 271 -0.39 5.93 -9.55
CA ALA A 271 -1.71 5.35 -9.75
C ALA A 271 -2.72 5.91 -8.74
N VAL A 272 -3.97 6.02 -9.16
CA VAL A 272 -5.07 6.47 -8.30
C VAL A 272 -6.10 5.35 -8.21
N VAL A 273 -6.27 4.80 -7.03
CA VAL A 273 -7.28 3.80 -6.69
C VAL A 273 -8.29 4.46 -5.75
N GLN A 274 -9.53 4.64 -6.19
CA GLN A 274 -10.48 5.43 -5.40
C GLN A 274 -10.96 4.73 -4.13
N GLU A 275 -11.09 3.38 -4.16
CA GLU A 275 -11.55 2.62 -2.99
C GLU A 275 -10.39 1.95 -2.27
N ALA A 276 -9.96 0.77 -2.67
CA ALA A 276 -8.99 -0.01 -1.93
C ALA A 276 -7.90 -0.63 -2.79
N LEU A 277 -6.67 -0.66 -2.24
CA LEU A 277 -5.58 -1.48 -2.75
C LEU A 277 -5.38 -2.64 -1.79
N TYR A 278 -5.52 -3.88 -2.29
CA TYR A 278 -5.33 -5.11 -1.51
C TYR A 278 -4.12 -5.90 -1.99
N TRP A 279 -3.26 -6.27 -1.01
CA TRP A 279 -2.00 -6.98 -1.20
C TRP A 279 -1.84 -8.07 -0.14
N PHE A 280 -2.74 -9.08 -0.12
CA PHE A 280 -2.78 -10.14 0.88
C PHE A 280 -2.33 -11.48 0.31
N ALA A 281 -1.66 -12.29 1.14
CA ALA A 281 -1.26 -13.66 0.85
C ALA A 281 -0.48 -13.82 -0.48
N ILE A 282 0.38 -12.85 -0.78
CA ILE A 282 1.16 -12.80 -2.02
C ILE A 282 2.37 -13.73 -1.92
N THR A 283 2.58 -14.54 -2.95
CA THR A 283 3.84 -15.28 -3.09
C THR A 283 4.88 -14.43 -3.81
N LEU A 284 5.94 -14.08 -3.08
CA LEU A 284 6.99 -13.17 -3.54
C LEU A 284 8.29 -13.90 -3.84
N THR A 285 9.08 -13.39 -4.78
CA THR A 285 10.50 -13.71 -4.94
C THR A 285 11.35 -12.66 -4.21
N PRO A 286 12.64 -12.93 -3.93
CA PRO A 286 13.53 -11.93 -3.34
C PRO A 286 13.70 -10.64 -4.17
N ARG A 287 13.33 -10.68 -5.45
CA ARG A 287 13.40 -9.52 -6.38
C ARG A 287 12.06 -8.86 -6.63
N THR A 288 10.99 -9.34 -6.00
CA THR A 288 9.68 -8.71 -6.14
C THR A 288 9.71 -7.31 -5.53
N MET A 289 9.40 -6.32 -6.35
CA MET A 289 9.33 -4.91 -5.97
C MET A 289 7.88 -4.46 -5.90
N LEU A 290 7.55 -3.68 -4.89
CA LEU A 290 6.28 -2.97 -4.77
C LEU A 290 6.56 -1.47 -4.81
N ASP A 291 6.25 -0.85 -5.93
CA ASP A 291 6.41 0.59 -6.13
C ASP A 291 5.04 1.28 -6.08
N LEU A 292 4.83 2.04 -5.03
CA LEU A 292 3.63 2.84 -4.77
C LEU A 292 3.96 4.34 -4.64
N GLN A 293 5.08 4.79 -5.22
CA GLN A 293 5.49 6.18 -5.12
C GLN A 293 4.42 7.11 -5.72
N ASP A 294 4.10 8.17 -4.97
CA ASP A 294 3.08 9.16 -5.36
C ASP A 294 1.70 8.54 -5.70
N ALA A 295 1.45 7.28 -5.32
CA ALA A 295 0.15 6.64 -5.52
C ALA A 295 -0.87 7.08 -4.46
N HIS A 296 -2.14 6.91 -4.79
CA HIS A 296 -3.25 7.19 -3.88
C HIS A 296 -4.19 5.98 -3.81
N ALA A 297 -4.57 5.59 -2.57
CA ALA A 297 -5.64 4.63 -2.30
C ALA A 297 -6.43 5.07 -1.06
N ASN A 298 -7.75 4.89 -1.03
CA ASN A 298 -8.51 5.23 0.18
C ASN A 298 -8.22 4.24 1.31
N VAL A 299 -8.24 2.95 1.01
CA VAL A 299 -7.89 1.86 1.94
C VAL A 299 -6.65 1.13 1.45
N LEU A 300 -5.68 0.88 2.33
CA LEU A 300 -4.54 0.02 2.08
C LEU A 300 -4.69 -1.26 2.89
N GLY A 301 -4.87 -2.40 2.19
CA GLY A 301 -4.98 -3.72 2.80
C GLY A 301 -3.77 -4.58 2.47
N ASP A 302 -3.10 -5.11 3.50
CA ASP A 302 -1.90 -5.95 3.35
C ASP A 302 -1.68 -6.86 4.57
N ASP A 303 -0.76 -7.81 4.45
CA ASP A 303 -0.26 -8.62 5.56
C ASP A 303 1.28 -8.64 5.59
N GLU A 304 1.84 -8.97 6.75
CA GLU A 304 3.30 -8.98 6.95
C GLU A 304 4.03 -10.00 6.06
N ALA A 305 3.38 -11.13 5.76
CA ALA A 305 3.95 -12.18 4.93
C ALA A 305 4.08 -11.76 3.45
N SER A 306 3.23 -10.83 3.04
CA SER A 306 3.19 -10.27 1.68
C SER A 306 4.08 -9.04 1.49
N TRP A 307 4.80 -8.59 2.50
CA TRP A 307 5.70 -7.44 2.35
C TRP A 307 6.97 -7.82 1.59
N PRO A 308 7.42 -7.00 0.64
CA PRO A 308 8.62 -7.27 -0.13
C PRO A 308 9.88 -7.35 0.75
N ALA A 309 10.94 -7.92 0.20
CA ALA A 309 12.25 -7.94 0.85
C ALA A 309 12.74 -6.52 1.16
N PRO A 310 13.58 -6.31 2.20
CA PRO A 310 14.14 -5.01 2.51
C PRO A 310 14.83 -4.37 1.30
N GLY A 311 14.49 -3.13 1.00
CA GLY A 311 14.96 -2.38 -0.16
C GLY A 311 14.02 -2.41 -1.38
N ASN A 312 12.97 -3.25 -1.36
CA ASN A 312 12.07 -3.44 -2.49
C ASN A 312 10.67 -2.82 -2.30
N LEU A 313 10.48 -2.00 -1.28
CA LEU A 313 9.23 -1.28 -1.02
C LEU A 313 9.44 0.21 -1.22
N LEU A 314 8.72 0.83 -2.16
CA LEU A 314 8.83 2.25 -2.49
C LEU A 314 7.52 2.95 -2.13
N LEU A 315 7.57 3.85 -1.12
CA LEU A 315 6.37 4.46 -0.53
C LEU A 315 6.37 5.99 -0.55
N ASN A 316 7.44 6.62 -1.04
CA ASN A 316 7.54 8.07 -0.98
C ASN A 316 6.42 8.72 -1.80
N GLY A 317 5.63 9.60 -1.17
CA GLY A 317 4.48 10.23 -1.80
C GLY A 317 3.19 9.41 -1.74
N LEU A 318 3.20 8.15 -1.26
CA LEU A 318 1.99 7.36 -1.10
C LEU A 318 1.01 8.03 -0.12
N GLU A 319 -0.25 8.15 -0.54
CA GLU A 319 -1.35 8.66 0.29
C GLU A 319 -2.42 7.60 0.49
N TYR A 320 -2.87 7.41 1.73
CA TYR A 320 -3.98 6.51 2.10
C TYR A 320 -4.67 7.02 3.36
N ASN A 321 -5.95 6.67 3.54
CA ASN A 321 -6.76 7.20 4.65
C ASN A 321 -6.91 6.20 5.80
N SER A 322 -6.90 4.90 5.49
CA SER A 322 -7.04 3.84 6.50
C SER A 322 -6.37 2.55 6.07
N PHE A 323 -6.19 1.64 7.03
CA PHE A 323 -5.80 0.26 6.77
C PHE A 323 -7.03 -0.65 6.61
N GLY A 324 -6.89 -1.73 5.85
CA GLY A 324 -7.89 -2.79 5.77
C GLY A 324 -8.09 -3.48 7.13
N ALA A 325 -9.26 -4.05 7.37
CA ALA A 325 -9.62 -4.64 8.66
C ALA A 325 -8.68 -5.77 9.12
N ASP A 326 -8.14 -6.54 8.16
CA ASP A 326 -7.23 -7.66 8.44
C ASP A 326 -5.74 -7.26 8.37
N SER A 327 -5.46 -5.97 8.19
CA SER A 327 -4.09 -5.46 8.09
C SER A 327 -3.47 -5.23 9.46
N PRO A 328 -2.14 -5.40 9.61
CA PRO A 328 -1.45 -4.96 10.81
C PRO A 328 -1.69 -3.47 11.07
N SER A 329 -2.22 -3.12 12.24
CA SER A 329 -2.64 -1.74 12.57
C SER A 329 -1.75 -1.05 13.59
N GLY A 330 -0.91 -1.77 14.35
CA GLY A 330 -0.06 -1.16 15.38
C GLY A 330 1.18 -0.45 14.82
N ALA A 331 1.64 0.59 15.52
CA ALA A 331 2.82 1.37 15.12
C ALA A 331 4.07 0.50 14.91
N ASP A 332 4.33 -0.47 15.78
CA ASP A 332 5.52 -1.32 15.67
C ASP A 332 5.53 -2.12 14.37
N SER A 333 4.43 -2.80 14.02
CA SER A 333 4.32 -3.54 12.75
C SER A 333 4.47 -2.59 11.56
N ARG A 334 3.82 -1.42 11.59
CA ARG A 334 3.91 -0.44 10.51
C ARG A 334 5.29 0.21 10.38
N LEU A 335 6.02 0.36 11.45
CA LEU A 335 7.43 0.77 11.40
C LEU A 335 8.32 -0.32 10.78
N HIS A 336 8.06 -1.61 11.03
CA HIS A 336 8.72 -2.71 10.31
C HIS A 336 8.41 -2.70 8.82
N TRP A 337 7.18 -2.34 8.43
CA TRP A 337 6.81 -2.13 7.03
C TRP A 337 7.59 -0.99 6.40
N LEU A 338 7.66 0.17 7.06
CA LEU A 338 8.45 1.32 6.59
C LEU A 338 9.95 0.98 6.45
N ALA A 339 10.49 0.11 7.32
CA ALA A 339 11.87 -0.33 7.26
C ALA A 339 12.20 -1.21 6.03
N ARG A 340 11.19 -1.67 5.27
CA ARG A 340 11.38 -2.37 3.98
C ARG A 340 11.78 -1.45 2.85
N GLN A 341 11.73 -0.13 3.03
CA GLN A 341 12.16 0.84 2.03
C GLN A 341 13.68 0.78 1.79
N PRO A 342 14.15 1.24 0.62
CA PRO A 342 15.58 1.43 0.38
C PRO A 342 16.20 2.38 1.42
N ARG A 343 17.49 2.17 1.71
CA ARG A 343 18.24 3.03 2.64
C ARG A 343 18.12 4.51 2.29
N GLY A 344 18.11 5.36 3.31
CA GLY A 344 18.01 6.81 3.21
C GLY A 344 16.72 7.35 3.82
N TYR A 345 16.85 8.47 4.51
CA TYR A 345 15.72 9.10 5.22
C TYR A 345 14.71 9.70 4.24
N ARG A 346 13.46 9.28 4.36
CA ARG A 346 12.30 9.82 3.65
C ARG A 346 11.24 10.22 4.67
N PRO A 347 10.98 11.52 4.86
CA PRO A 347 10.05 11.99 5.91
C PRO A 347 8.58 11.69 5.62
N GLN A 348 8.16 11.72 4.34
CA GLN A 348 6.76 11.65 3.95
C GLN A 348 6.06 10.34 4.37
N PRO A 349 6.63 9.12 4.22
CA PRO A 349 5.97 7.90 4.64
C PRO A 349 5.68 7.83 6.14
N TYR A 350 6.57 8.39 6.98
CA TYR A 350 6.33 8.50 8.42
C TYR A 350 5.21 9.50 8.74
N ALA A 351 5.24 10.67 8.10
CA ALA A 351 4.21 11.69 8.29
C ALA A 351 2.83 11.19 7.86
N GLN A 352 2.77 10.46 6.74
CA GLN A 352 1.53 9.84 6.26
C GLN A 352 1.00 8.79 7.25
N LEU A 353 1.86 7.93 7.76
CA LEU A 353 1.50 6.91 8.73
C LEU A 353 0.98 7.54 10.05
N ALA A 354 1.69 8.55 10.58
CA ALA A 354 1.25 9.26 11.77
C ALA A 354 -0.11 9.95 11.56
N LYS A 355 -0.34 10.57 10.40
CA LYS A 355 -1.61 11.17 10.02
C LYS A 355 -2.76 10.15 10.04
N VAL A 356 -2.53 8.94 9.55
CA VAL A 356 -3.54 7.88 9.54
C VAL A 356 -3.92 7.48 10.96
N PHE A 357 -2.94 7.25 11.85
CA PHE A 357 -3.19 6.94 13.26
C PHE A 357 -3.95 8.07 13.97
N LEU A 358 -3.57 9.33 13.75
CA LEU A 358 -4.31 10.48 14.31
C LEU A 358 -5.76 10.52 13.85
N ASN A 359 -6.03 10.26 12.56
CA ASN A 359 -7.38 10.23 12.02
C ASN A 359 -8.23 9.07 12.59
N GLN A 360 -7.58 7.97 13.00
CA GLN A 360 -8.22 6.83 13.65
C GLN A 360 -8.38 7.01 15.16
N GLY A 361 -7.79 8.07 15.74
CA GLY A 361 -7.81 8.35 17.18
C GLY A 361 -6.73 7.59 17.97
N GLU A 362 -5.80 6.93 17.29
CA GLU A 362 -4.69 6.15 17.86
C GLU A 362 -3.48 7.06 18.14
N ASN A 363 -3.65 7.99 19.07
CA ASN A 363 -2.66 9.03 19.36
C ASN A 363 -1.31 8.47 19.85
N GLU A 364 -1.30 7.37 20.61
CA GLU A 364 -0.07 6.76 21.12
C GLU A 364 0.77 6.18 19.99
N ASP A 365 0.13 5.53 19.02
CA ASP A 365 0.78 4.99 17.84
C ASP A 365 1.30 6.11 16.93
N ALA A 366 0.54 7.19 16.76
CA ALA A 366 1.00 8.36 16.02
C ALA A 366 2.28 8.96 16.65
N ILE A 367 2.30 9.15 17.97
CA ILE A 367 3.48 9.63 18.71
C ILE A 367 4.68 8.68 18.51
N THR A 368 4.44 7.37 18.55
CA THR A 368 5.48 6.37 18.36
C THR A 368 6.12 6.49 16.96
N VAL A 369 5.30 6.69 15.94
CA VAL A 369 5.77 6.91 14.56
C VAL A 369 6.54 8.23 14.41
N GLU A 370 6.08 9.32 15.03
CA GLU A 370 6.76 10.61 14.97
C GLU A 370 8.13 10.58 15.68
N ILE A 371 8.21 9.87 16.82
CA ILE A 371 9.49 9.61 17.47
C ILE A 371 10.41 8.80 16.57
N ALA A 372 9.90 7.73 15.94
CA ALA A 372 10.67 6.90 15.02
C ALA A 372 11.17 7.71 13.80
N GLN A 373 10.36 8.63 13.27
CA GLN A 373 10.76 9.56 12.21
C GLN A 373 11.98 10.40 12.60
N ARG A 374 11.99 10.98 13.82
CA ARG A 374 13.10 11.80 14.32
C ARG A 374 14.37 10.95 14.55
N VAL A 375 14.19 9.70 14.98
CA VAL A 375 15.29 8.74 15.13
C VAL A 375 15.88 8.37 13.76
N ALA A 376 15.04 8.06 12.78
CA ALA A 376 15.46 7.78 11.41
C ALA A 376 16.19 8.98 10.79
N GLN A 377 15.72 10.20 11.00
CA GLN A 377 16.38 11.43 10.58
C GLN A 377 17.81 11.54 11.16
N ARG A 378 17.98 11.15 12.43
CA ARG A 378 19.31 11.19 13.08
C ARG A 378 20.29 10.18 12.49
N HIS A 379 19.80 8.97 12.14
CA HIS A 379 20.67 7.89 11.66
C HIS A 379 20.93 7.95 10.16
N GLU A 380 19.96 8.38 9.38
CA GLU A 380 19.99 8.30 7.92
C GLU A 380 19.89 9.69 7.23
N GLY A 381 19.52 10.73 7.97
CA GLY A 381 19.28 12.07 7.42
C GLY A 381 20.55 12.93 7.25
N GLY A 382 21.73 12.38 7.51
CA GLY A 382 23.00 13.10 7.31
C GLY A 382 23.20 14.33 8.20
N LEU A 383 22.67 14.33 9.42
CA LEU A 383 22.74 15.46 10.35
C LEU A 383 24.21 15.80 10.70
N ARG A 384 24.53 17.10 10.77
CA ARG A 384 25.79 17.58 11.33
C ARG A 384 25.86 17.22 12.82
N TRP A 385 27.06 17.02 13.36
CA TRP A 385 27.29 16.54 14.73
C TRP A 385 26.49 17.31 15.80
N ALA A 386 26.42 18.64 15.70
CA ALA A 386 25.68 19.45 16.66
C ALA A 386 24.15 19.20 16.60
N ALA A 387 23.58 19.08 15.39
CA ALA A 387 22.19 18.74 15.17
C ALA A 387 21.89 17.29 15.61
N TRP A 388 22.84 16.38 15.37
CA TRP A 388 22.74 15.00 15.85
C TRP A 388 22.71 14.94 17.39
N ALA A 389 23.63 15.65 18.05
CA ALA A 389 23.69 15.70 19.50
C ALA A 389 22.43 16.34 20.12
N TRP A 390 21.96 17.42 19.52
CA TRP A 390 20.70 18.07 19.93
C TRP A 390 19.50 17.14 19.77
N ASN A 391 19.38 16.47 18.63
CA ASN A 391 18.33 15.48 18.39
C ASN A 391 18.38 14.33 19.42
N ALA A 392 19.57 13.79 19.72
CA ALA A 392 19.75 12.74 20.73
C ALA A 392 19.37 13.22 22.14
N MET A 393 19.72 14.47 22.49
CA MET A 393 19.36 15.07 23.77
C MET A 393 17.84 15.24 23.91
N LEU A 394 17.15 15.73 22.88
CA LEU A 394 15.70 15.88 22.88
C LEU A 394 14.99 14.53 23.06
N GLN A 395 15.50 13.48 22.41
CA GLN A 395 14.96 12.12 22.59
C GLN A 395 15.12 11.65 24.05
N ALA A 396 16.30 11.81 24.61
CA ALA A 396 16.64 11.31 25.95
C ALA A 396 15.85 12.06 27.05
N THR A 397 15.65 13.37 26.87
CA THR A 397 15.11 14.24 27.94
C THR A 397 13.59 14.34 27.93
N ILE A 398 12.99 14.64 26.77
CA ILE A 398 11.56 14.95 26.64
C ILE A 398 10.86 14.13 25.56
N GLY A 399 11.54 13.14 24.93
CA GLY A 399 10.96 12.38 23.82
C GLY A 399 10.49 13.29 22.68
N TYR A 400 11.30 14.28 22.29
CA TYR A 400 10.99 15.33 21.31
C TYR A 400 9.77 16.20 21.66
N GLY A 401 9.40 16.25 22.94
CA GLY A 401 8.22 16.98 23.41
C GLY A 401 6.96 16.12 23.56
N PHE A 402 6.94 14.93 23.03
CA PHE A 402 5.79 14.01 23.16
C PHE A 402 5.68 13.37 24.55
N ILE A 403 6.81 13.26 25.29
CA ILE A 403 6.86 12.67 26.63
C ILE A 403 7.53 13.64 27.61
N PRO A 404 6.94 14.84 27.85
CA PRO A 404 7.61 15.88 28.62
C PRO A 404 7.89 15.47 30.06
N LEU A 405 7.04 14.64 30.67
CA LEU A 405 7.21 14.16 32.05
C LEU A 405 8.50 13.33 32.25
N ARG A 406 9.11 12.82 31.18
CA ARG A 406 10.43 12.15 31.26
C ARG A 406 11.51 13.08 31.80
N ALA A 407 11.42 14.40 31.55
CA ALA A 407 12.34 15.39 32.08
C ALA A 407 12.36 15.44 33.61
N LEU A 408 11.25 15.13 34.28
CA LEU A 408 11.17 15.10 35.76
C LEU A 408 12.13 14.05 36.33
N TRP A 409 12.31 12.91 35.70
CA TRP A 409 13.27 11.90 36.13
C TRP A 409 14.70 12.40 36.06
N TRP A 410 15.04 13.15 35.01
CA TRP A 410 16.35 13.79 34.86
C TRP A 410 16.55 14.87 35.91
N ILE A 411 15.56 15.73 36.13
CA ILE A 411 15.59 16.78 37.18
C ILE A 411 15.80 16.13 38.54
N ALA A 412 14.98 15.12 38.88
CA ALA A 412 15.11 14.40 40.15
C ALA A 412 16.51 13.73 40.30
N GLY A 413 17.02 13.14 39.23
CA GLY A 413 18.36 12.54 39.21
C GLY A 413 19.47 13.58 39.46
N PHE A 414 19.43 14.72 38.77
CA PHE A 414 20.40 15.81 38.96
C PHE A 414 20.31 16.39 40.36
N VAL A 415 19.11 16.64 40.87
CA VAL A 415 18.92 17.17 42.23
C VAL A 415 19.40 16.17 43.31
N ALA A 416 19.09 14.87 43.14
CA ALA A 416 19.54 13.84 44.08
C ALA A 416 21.08 13.71 44.07
N PHE A 417 21.69 13.62 42.87
CA PHE A 417 23.15 13.56 42.74
C PHE A 417 23.81 14.82 43.30
N GLY A 418 23.28 16.00 42.96
CA GLY A 418 23.73 17.27 43.50
C GLY A 418 23.66 17.32 45.02
N THR A 419 22.56 16.84 45.59
CA THR A 419 22.41 16.74 47.05
C THR A 419 23.52 15.90 47.67
N LEU A 420 23.84 14.76 47.12
CA LEU A 420 24.91 13.88 47.61
C LEU A 420 26.26 14.54 47.51
N LEU A 421 26.59 15.16 46.36
CA LEU A 421 27.88 15.80 46.11
C LEU A 421 28.04 17.06 46.94
N PHE A 422 27.03 17.89 47.08
CA PHE A 422 27.11 19.10 47.91
C PHE A 422 27.15 18.73 49.40
N ARG A 423 26.42 17.66 49.85
CA ARG A 423 26.57 17.14 51.22
C ARG A 423 28.01 16.66 51.48
N TRP A 424 28.62 15.93 50.54
CA TRP A 424 30.00 15.52 50.63
C TRP A 424 30.95 16.74 50.68
N GLY A 425 30.74 17.74 49.83
CA GLY A 425 31.52 18.99 49.85
C GLY A 425 31.40 19.78 51.16
N TYR A 426 30.20 19.78 51.76
CA TYR A 426 30.01 20.36 53.06
C TYR A 426 30.78 19.60 54.18
N MET A 427 30.72 18.27 54.14
CA MET A 427 31.47 17.43 55.11
C MET A 427 32.99 17.58 54.98
N GLN A 428 33.48 17.82 53.77
CA GLN A 428 34.91 18.11 53.52
C GLN A 428 35.27 19.57 53.73
N ARG A 429 34.38 20.41 54.23
CA ARG A 429 34.53 21.87 54.40
C ARG A 429 34.91 22.61 53.12
N VAL A 430 34.54 22.07 52.00
CA VAL A 430 34.73 22.69 50.65
C VAL A 430 33.61 23.69 50.36
N ILE A 431 32.38 23.43 50.83
CA ILE A 431 31.28 24.39 50.80
C ILE A 431 31.34 25.14 52.12
N THR A 432 31.55 26.46 52.06
CA THR A 432 31.81 27.33 53.22
C THR A 432 30.85 28.50 53.28
N PRO A 433 30.62 29.07 54.48
CA PRO A 433 29.91 30.32 54.59
C PRO A 433 30.54 31.45 53.77
N THR A 434 29.69 32.37 53.26
CA THR A 434 30.12 33.52 52.45
C THR A 434 30.56 34.72 53.28
N GLU A 435 30.12 34.82 54.54
CA GLU A 435 30.47 35.89 55.48
C GLU A 435 31.72 35.52 56.30
N GLU A 436 32.57 36.51 56.63
CA GLU A 436 33.88 36.30 57.22
C GLU A 436 33.78 35.70 58.64
N GLY A 437 32.92 36.21 59.51
CA GLY A 437 32.78 35.70 60.88
C GLY A 437 32.24 34.27 60.96
N PRO A 438 31.14 33.94 60.29
CA PRO A 438 30.66 32.56 60.11
C PRO A 438 31.65 31.63 59.47
N TYR A 439 32.43 32.10 58.47
CA TYR A 439 33.50 31.33 57.81
C TYR A 439 34.61 30.91 58.79
N GLU A 440 35.15 31.88 59.60
CA GLU A 440 36.17 31.58 60.59
C GLU A 440 35.68 30.58 61.64
N SER A 441 34.45 30.79 62.16
CA SER A 441 33.82 29.87 63.12
C SER A 441 33.65 28.45 62.55
N PHE A 442 33.20 28.36 61.31
CA PHE A 442 33.02 27.07 60.63
C PHE A 442 34.34 26.34 60.37
N MET A 443 35.41 27.07 60.02
CA MET A 443 36.70 26.49 59.78
C MET A 443 37.37 25.99 61.04
N GLN A 444 37.22 26.72 62.16
CA GLN A 444 37.78 26.35 63.46
C GLN A 444 37.04 25.24 64.17
N SER A 445 35.72 25.36 64.29
CA SER A 445 34.88 24.48 65.13
C SER A 445 33.99 23.51 64.32
N GLY A 446 33.82 23.69 63.00
CA GLY A 446 32.89 22.97 62.17
C GLY A 446 31.44 23.39 62.37
N THR A 447 31.16 24.48 63.13
CA THR A 447 29.84 24.99 63.42
C THR A 447 29.74 26.47 63.04
N THR A 448 28.55 26.89 62.62
CA THR A 448 28.25 28.31 62.37
C THR A 448 27.56 28.95 63.56
N PRO A 449 27.64 30.29 63.73
CA PRO A 449 26.86 30.99 64.74
C PRO A 449 25.39 30.67 64.70
N PRO A 450 24.65 30.70 65.83
CA PRO A 450 23.23 30.28 65.89
C PRO A 450 22.28 31.08 65.01
N HIS A 451 22.62 32.29 64.64
CA HIS A 451 21.83 33.16 63.75
C HIS A 451 22.13 32.93 62.24
N TYR A 452 23.17 32.15 61.88
CA TYR A 452 23.52 31.86 60.50
C TYR A 452 22.77 30.66 59.94
N PRO A 453 22.17 30.75 58.74
CA PRO A 453 21.36 29.67 58.16
C PRO A 453 22.16 28.37 58.06
N ARG A 454 21.57 27.28 58.54
CA ARG A 454 22.19 25.95 58.41
C ARG A 454 22.22 25.48 56.96
N PHE A 455 23.32 24.86 56.55
CA PHE A 455 23.41 24.26 55.24
C PHE A 455 22.47 23.07 55.07
N ASN A 456 21.63 23.13 54.04
CA ASN A 456 20.81 22.02 53.64
C ASN A 456 21.16 21.64 52.19
N ALA A 457 21.82 20.51 52.02
CA ALA A 457 22.33 20.08 50.72
C ALA A 457 21.22 19.85 49.68
N PHE A 458 20.03 19.39 50.11
CA PHE A 458 18.88 19.21 49.20
C PHE A 458 18.36 20.56 48.73
N VAL A 459 18.13 21.48 49.64
CA VAL A 459 17.62 22.83 49.32
C VAL A 459 18.64 23.56 48.44
N TYR A 460 19.93 23.45 48.74
CA TYR A 460 21.02 24.03 47.94
C TYR A 460 21.07 23.47 46.53
N SER A 461 20.91 22.14 46.37
CA SER A 461 20.86 21.48 45.04
C SER A 461 19.63 21.91 44.27
N LEU A 462 18.45 21.93 44.91
CA LEU A 462 17.18 22.29 44.28
C LEU A 462 17.16 23.74 43.78
N GLU A 463 17.61 24.68 44.61
CA GLU A 463 17.71 26.12 44.32
C GLU A 463 18.65 26.36 43.12
N ASN A 464 19.85 25.79 43.17
CA ASN A 464 20.83 25.98 42.07
C ASN A 464 20.45 25.27 40.77
N PHE A 465 19.54 24.29 40.81
CA PHE A 465 19.05 23.62 39.63
C PHE A 465 17.88 24.36 39.00
N LEU A 466 16.90 24.79 39.80
CA LEU A 466 15.68 25.42 39.29
C LEU A 466 15.85 26.95 39.17
N PRO A 467 15.91 27.50 37.94
CA PRO A 467 16.27 28.90 37.69
C PRO A 467 15.24 29.92 38.24
N VAL A 468 14.06 29.45 38.68
CA VAL A 468 12.95 30.29 39.17
C VAL A 468 12.79 30.21 40.69
N VAL A 469 13.51 29.31 41.33
CA VAL A 469 13.37 29.05 42.78
C VAL A 469 14.55 29.67 43.54
N ASP A 470 14.29 30.66 44.38
CA ASP A 470 15.27 31.26 45.26
C ASP A 470 14.89 30.90 46.71
N LEU A 471 15.74 30.10 47.37
CA LEU A 471 15.58 29.64 48.77
C LEU A 471 16.69 30.20 49.66
N HIS A 472 17.51 31.11 49.13
CA HIS A 472 18.59 31.86 49.77
C HIS A 472 19.76 31.01 50.31
N GLN A 473 19.86 29.71 49.93
CA GLN A 473 20.99 28.87 50.32
C GLN A 473 22.27 29.24 49.57
N GLY A 474 22.15 29.58 48.27
CA GLY A 474 23.27 30.00 47.43
C GLY A 474 23.90 31.34 47.80
N GLU A 475 23.16 32.16 48.55
CA GLU A 475 23.62 33.45 49.08
C GLU A 475 24.56 33.24 50.26
N TYR A 476 24.24 32.33 51.17
CA TYR A 476 24.96 32.05 52.40
C TYR A 476 26.07 31.01 52.25
N TRP A 477 26.02 30.12 51.25
CA TRP A 477 26.96 29.00 51.10
C TRP A 477 27.51 28.93 49.67
N ARG A 478 28.86 28.81 49.55
CA ARG A 478 29.53 28.71 48.26
C ARG A 478 30.71 27.75 48.27
N PRO A 479 31.05 27.07 47.14
CA PRO A 479 32.24 26.26 47.02
C PRO A 479 33.51 27.15 47.09
N ASN A 480 34.38 26.82 47.99
CA ASN A 480 35.68 27.52 48.14
C ASN A 480 36.75 26.79 47.33
N PRO A 481 37.32 27.41 46.23
CA PRO A 481 38.31 26.79 45.41
C PRO A 481 39.68 26.59 46.06
N SER A 482 39.94 27.30 47.20
CA SER A 482 41.21 27.24 47.91
C SER A 482 41.29 26.11 48.93
N HIS A 483 40.21 25.31 49.10
CA HIS A 483 40.12 24.22 50.09
C HIS A 483 39.89 22.87 49.45
N GLY A 484 40.49 21.82 50.03
CA GLY A 484 40.27 20.42 49.57
C GLY A 484 41.52 19.58 49.32
N GLY A 485 42.66 19.96 49.92
CA GLY A 485 43.83 19.09 50.07
C GLY A 485 43.88 18.53 51.49
N HIS A 486 43.94 17.22 51.65
CA HIS A 486 44.04 16.40 52.87
C HIS A 486 44.18 17.11 54.21
N GLY A 487 43.25 16.81 55.11
CA GLY A 487 43.17 17.36 56.45
C GLY A 487 44.50 17.38 57.21
N HIS A 488 45.03 18.58 57.39
CA HIS A 488 45.75 19.02 58.55
C HIS A 488 45.85 20.56 58.52
N LEU A 489 45.59 21.16 59.64
CA LEU A 489 45.69 22.58 59.92
C LEU A 489 47.12 23.11 59.57
N HIS A 490 47.40 23.49 58.33
CA HIS A 490 48.55 24.30 57.97
C HIS A 490 48.31 25.05 56.67
N ALA A 491 48.84 26.22 56.59
CA ALA A 491 48.84 27.26 55.56
C ALA A 491 48.28 26.95 54.14
N PRO A 492 47.68 27.93 53.42
CA PRO A 492 47.17 27.76 52.10
C PRO A 492 48.29 27.29 51.17
N ASP A 493 48.25 26.01 50.79
CA ASP A 493 49.13 25.46 49.77
C ASP A 493 48.69 26.05 48.42
N GLU A 494 49.61 26.56 47.64
CA GLU A 494 49.34 27.20 46.34
C GLU A 494 48.80 26.22 45.27
N SER A 495 48.72 24.95 45.58
CA SER A 495 47.99 23.96 44.79
C SER A 495 46.49 24.00 45.11
N GLY A 496 45.73 24.86 44.44
CA GLY A 496 44.29 24.98 44.58
C GLY A 496 43.61 23.61 44.65
N GLY A 497 42.90 23.36 45.78
CA GLY A 497 42.37 22.03 46.09
C GLY A 497 41.51 21.47 44.98
N TYR A 498 41.86 20.33 44.41
CA TYR A 498 41.10 19.65 43.36
C TYR A 498 39.61 19.49 43.69
N ALA A 499 39.27 19.23 44.93
CA ALA A 499 37.90 19.05 45.37
C ALA A 499 37.06 20.35 45.31
N GLY A 500 37.63 21.49 45.68
CA GLY A 500 36.94 22.78 45.58
C GLY A 500 36.64 23.19 44.15
N ASN A 501 37.62 23.01 43.26
CA ASN A 501 37.47 23.27 41.85
C ASN A 501 36.45 22.30 41.23
N LEU A 502 36.49 21.01 41.56
CA LEU A 502 35.56 19.99 41.05
C LEU A 502 34.10 20.35 41.39
N ILE A 503 33.84 20.68 42.68
CA ILE A 503 32.48 21.05 43.15
C ILE A 503 32.02 22.33 42.45
N ARG A 504 32.88 23.30 42.24
CA ARG A 504 32.57 24.56 41.56
C ARG A 504 32.23 24.32 40.08
N TRP A 505 32.99 23.49 39.39
CA TRP A 505 32.70 23.08 38.03
C TRP A 505 31.38 22.32 37.94
N TYR A 506 31.15 21.40 38.87
CA TYR A 506 29.87 20.68 38.94
C TYR A 506 28.69 21.64 39.20
N LEU A 507 28.84 22.61 40.10
CA LEU A 507 27.81 23.61 40.38
C LEU A 507 27.45 24.36 39.08
N TRP A 508 28.41 24.79 38.27
CA TRP A 508 28.12 25.45 36.98
C TRP A 508 27.39 24.54 36.02
N MET A 509 27.84 23.30 35.93
CA MET A 509 27.14 22.28 35.08
C MET A 509 25.75 22.00 35.61
N HIS A 510 25.56 21.96 36.90
CA HIS A 510 24.27 21.73 37.54
C HIS A 510 23.29 22.87 37.24
N ILE A 511 23.71 24.11 37.38
CA ILE A 511 22.92 25.31 37.02
C ILE A 511 22.59 25.29 35.51
N LEU A 512 23.57 25.05 34.64
CA LEU A 512 23.38 25.01 33.19
C LEU A 512 22.36 23.90 32.78
N SER A 513 22.45 22.73 33.44
CA SER A 513 21.50 21.64 33.20
C SER A 513 20.08 22.02 33.59
N GLY A 514 19.91 22.76 34.71
CA GLY A 514 18.62 23.29 35.14
C GLY A 514 18.05 24.30 34.15
N TRP A 515 18.88 25.23 33.64
CA TRP A 515 18.50 26.19 32.60
C TRP A 515 18.12 25.57 31.27
N ILE A 516 18.57 24.33 30.96
CA ILE A 516 18.18 23.57 29.78
C ILE A 516 16.92 22.76 30.05
N LEU A 517 16.89 21.95 31.11
CA LEU A 517 15.82 20.99 31.36
C LEU A 517 14.49 21.63 31.77
N THR A 518 14.53 22.73 32.56
CA THR A 518 13.30 23.40 33.02
C THR A 518 12.52 24.05 31.88
N PRO A 519 13.13 24.84 30.97
CA PRO A 519 12.44 25.36 29.80
C PRO A 519 11.96 24.26 28.83
N LEU A 520 12.76 23.17 28.64
CA LEU A 520 12.34 22.05 27.80
C LEU A 520 11.11 21.34 28.36
N LEU A 521 11.04 21.15 29.69
CA LEU A 521 9.84 20.60 30.34
C LEU A 521 8.63 21.52 30.10
N ALA A 522 8.79 22.82 30.34
CA ALA A 522 7.71 23.79 30.14
C ALA A 522 7.25 23.84 28.69
N ALA A 523 8.17 23.89 27.74
CA ALA A 523 7.87 23.91 26.32
C ALA A 523 7.19 22.60 25.83
N GLY A 524 7.58 21.46 26.39
CA GLY A 524 6.92 20.18 26.13
C GLY A 524 5.49 20.12 26.70
N LEU A 525 5.27 20.62 27.92
CA LEU A 525 3.94 20.68 28.54
C LEU A 525 2.98 21.65 27.82
N THR A 526 3.50 22.73 27.25
CA THR A 526 2.69 23.72 26.51
C THR A 526 2.48 23.34 25.05
N GLY A 527 3.07 22.23 24.55
CA GLY A 527 2.96 21.80 23.16
C GLY A 527 3.74 22.66 22.15
N LEU A 528 4.54 23.64 22.59
CA LEU A 528 5.30 24.53 21.70
C LEU A 528 6.33 23.79 20.83
N ILE A 529 6.79 22.63 21.26
CA ILE A 529 7.79 21.84 20.52
C ILE A 529 7.15 21.01 19.38
N HIS A 530 5.83 20.78 19.40
CA HIS A 530 5.11 20.02 18.39
C HIS A 530 4.75 20.86 17.15
N MET A 531 4.89 22.16 17.21
CA MET A 531 4.47 23.10 16.16
C MET A 531 5.60 23.45 15.16
N GLY A 532 6.74 22.74 15.20
CA GLY A 532 7.91 23.02 14.37
C GLY A 532 8.26 21.92 13.37
#